data_d6cebca8ad606786a476577657da80f2
#
_entry.id   d6cebca8ad606786a476577657da80f2
#
_cell.length_a   1.000
_cell.length_b   1.000
_cell.length_c   1.000
_cell.angle_alpha   90.00
_cell.angle_beta   90.00
_cell.angle_gamma   90.00
#
_symmetry.space_group_name_H-M   'P 1'
#
loop_
_entity.id
_entity.type
_entity.pdbx_description
1 polymer ?
#
loop_
_entity_poly.entity_id
_entity_poly.type
_entity_poly.pdbx_seq_one_letter_code
_entity_poly.pdbx_strand_id
1 'polypeptide(L)'
;MSHGCAFAAIVARMNSTATVIVTLVLYKLVLLSIGVWAHRRSQDQGEFLLGGRRIGAWVTSLSACASTTSAWTLLGVSGFAYFVGPPAIWLTVGIVGGFVINWCWVAPRINRAAAQTGALTLTELLLGGDDPYARLARRVASVIILVCFMFYVAAQFQAAANAFNESLGLSVESGILVGAAVILAYTLLGGFLAVSLTDSVQGALMLLVSILLPVVTVFFVIALGGSDYIFSVRGEAFSIAPPDAGLAAIGFVIGSLSPALGQPGQPHVVNRFMAARDYQAVRRARIIALVWVAFVFVGMTVLGLAGRVLYSDIGNPEDMFFVVTQRLLPPILAGIVIAAVLSAIMSTADSQLLTGAAAISRDWNLKRARRAVGLKFTYAAVTAITVGATLLALFAPQSIFLRVLFAWHALGASLAPLVYMAVLGRQVRSGYALAVLICGFTFTVVLHQRPDTPGDWLERLVPFIVTMCIAIAGSRRIDGKHD
;
A
#
# COMPACT_ATOMS: atom_id res chain seq x y z
N MET A 1 16.93 -8.53 -47.48
CA MET A 1 17.53 -8.27 -46.13
C MET A 1 16.51 -8.07 -45.01
N SER A 2 15.19 -7.93 -45.28
CA SER A 2 14.15 -7.63 -44.26
C SER A 2 13.68 -8.84 -43.43
N HIS A 3 13.66 -10.06 -43.99
CA HIS A 3 13.14 -11.22 -43.28
C HIS A 3 14.07 -11.77 -42.17
N GLY A 4 15.40 -11.66 -42.35
CA GLY A 4 16.36 -12.12 -41.34
C GLY A 4 16.38 -11.26 -40.10
N CYS A 5 16.19 -9.93 -40.25
CA CYS A 5 16.11 -8.99 -39.11
C CYS A 5 14.82 -9.18 -38.28
N ALA A 6 13.69 -9.43 -38.95
CA ALA A 6 12.42 -9.72 -38.29
C ALA A 6 12.46 -11.04 -37.51
N PHE A 7 13.05 -12.10 -38.11
CA PHE A 7 13.21 -13.40 -37.44
C PHE A 7 14.14 -13.31 -36.23
N ALA A 8 15.29 -12.62 -36.35
CA ALA A 8 16.21 -12.41 -35.24
C ALA A 8 15.54 -11.59 -34.09
N ALA A 9 14.73 -10.58 -34.41
CA ALA A 9 13.97 -9.80 -33.42
C ALA A 9 12.90 -10.65 -32.72
N ILE A 10 12.20 -11.55 -33.45
CA ILE A 10 11.21 -12.47 -32.87
C ILE A 10 11.90 -13.48 -31.94
N VAL A 11 13.02 -14.08 -32.36
CA VAL A 11 13.77 -15.03 -31.54
C VAL A 11 14.37 -14.36 -30.30
N ALA A 12 14.90 -13.14 -30.42
CA ALA A 12 15.37 -12.35 -29.28
C ALA A 12 14.21 -12.03 -28.29
N ARG A 13 13.03 -11.69 -28.81
CA ARG A 13 11.83 -11.43 -28.00
C ARG A 13 11.31 -12.70 -27.32
N MET A 14 11.31 -13.85 -27.99
CA MET A 14 10.94 -15.14 -27.40
C MET A 14 11.89 -15.55 -26.28
N ASN A 15 13.21 -15.39 -26.48
CA ASN A 15 14.21 -15.65 -25.43
C ASN A 15 14.05 -14.70 -24.23
N SER A 16 13.69 -13.46 -24.49
CA SER A 16 13.38 -12.47 -23.44
C SER A 16 12.18 -12.88 -22.59
N THR A 17 11.07 -13.25 -23.23
CA THR A 17 9.83 -13.69 -22.55
C THR A 17 10.07 -14.97 -21.75
N ALA A 18 10.75 -15.96 -22.31
CA ALA A 18 11.09 -17.20 -21.61
C ALA A 18 11.96 -16.92 -20.35
N THR A 19 12.94 -16.03 -20.47
CA THR A 19 13.80 -15.61 -19.34
C THR A 19 12.98 -14.95 -18.24
N VAL A 20 12.06 -14.06 -18.59
CA VAL A 20 11.17 -13.43 -17.62
C VAL A 20 10.29 -14.48 -16.92
N ILE A 21 9.68 -15.39 -17.67
CA ILE A 21 8.85 -16.47 -17.10
C ILE A 21 9.66 -17.33 -16.12
N VAL A 22 10.86 -17.78 -16.51
CA VAL A 22 11.73 -18.58 -15.64
C VAL A 22 12.06 -17.83 -14.36
N THR A 23 12.43 -16.54 -14.45
CA THR A 23 12.72 -15.71 -13.30
C THR A 23 11.52 -15.61 -12.36
N LEU A 24 10.32 -15.39 -12.90
CA LEU A 24 9.09 -15.30 -12.14
C LEU A 24 8.73 -16.63 -11.47
N VAL A 25 8.88 -17.74 -12.16
CA VAL A 25 8.59 -19.10 -11.62
C VAL A 25 9.55 -19.41 -10.48
N LEU A 26 10.86 -19.22 -10.67
CA LEU A 26 11.85 -19.44 -9.61
C LEU A 26 11.58 -18.58 -8.40
N TYR A 27 11.29 -17.30 -8.60
CA TYR A 27 10.93 -16.38 -7.53
C TYR A 27 9.67 -16.86 -6.76
N LYS A 28 8.61 -17.29 -7.47
CA LYS A 28 7.39 -17.81 -6.85
C LYS A 28 7.65 -19.10 -6.06
N LEU A 29 8.48 -20.00 -6.55
CA LEU A 29 8.85 -21.22 -5.83
C LEU A 29 9.56 -20.90 -4.51
N VAL A 30 10.43 -19.90 -4.47
CA VAL A 30 11.07 -19.44 -3.24
C VAL A 30 10.04 -18.92 -2.24
N LEU A 31 9.13 -18.05 -2.67
CA LEU A 31 8.07 -17.51 -1.79
C LEU A 31 7.14 -18.61 -1.27
N LEU A 32 6.70 -19.54 -2.12
CA LEU A 32 5.87 -20.67 -1.73
C LEU A 32 6.57 -21.56 -0.70
N SER A 33 7.87 -21.82 -0.87
CA SER A 33 8.68 -22.60 0.07
C SER A 33 8.69 -21.96 1.45
N ILE A 34 8.88 -20.63 1.52
CA ILE A 34 8.83 -19.85 2.77
C ILE A 34 7.42 -19.92 3.38
N GLY A 35 6.37 -19.75 2.56
CA GLY A 35 4.97 -19.81 2.98
C GLY A 35 4.60 -21.16 3.60
N VAL A 36 4.93 -22.25 2.94
CA VAL A 36 4.69 -23.63 3.43
C VAL A 36 5.46 -23.90 4.73
N TRP A 37 6.72 -23.48 4.80
CA TRP A 37 7.52 -23.62 6.02
C TRP A 37 6.91 -22.86 7.21
N ALA A 38 6.46 -21.63 7.01
CA ALA A 38 5.87 -20.80 8.05
C ALA A 38 4.48 -21.30 8.45
N HIS A 39 3.66 -21.75 7.49
CA HIS A 39 2.32 -22.31 7.75
C HIS A 39 2.36 -23.49 8.75
N ARG A 40 3.35 -24.38 8.65
CA ARG A 40 3.51 -25.52 9.57
C ARG A 40 3.76 -25.12 11.03
N ARG A 41 4.05 -23.84 11.28
CA ARG A 41 4.35 -23.29 12.61
C ARG A 41 3.19 -22.47 13.20
N SER A 42 2.12 -22.25 12.47
CA SER A 42 0.94 -21.47 12.87
C SER A 42 -0.16 -22.41 13.34
N GLN A 43 -0.33 -22.57 14.65
CA GLN A 43 -1.23 -23.58 15.24
C GLN A 43 -2.49 -22.98 15.86
N ASP A 44 -2.50 -21.69 16.23
CA ASP A 44 -3.64 -21.02 16.85
C ASP A 44 -4.07 -19.74 16.14
N GLN A 45 -5.20 -19.16 16.57
CA GLN A 45 -5.76 -17.95 15.98
C GLN A 45 -4.90 -16.70 16.23
N GLY A 46 -4.24 -16.60 17.37
CA GLY A 46 -3.33 -15.49 17.69
C GLY A 46 -2.06 -15.55 16.83
N GLU A 47 -1.55 -16.75 16.58
CA GLU A 47 -0.45 -16.99 15.64
C GLU A 47 -0.87 -16.69 14.20
N PHE A 48 -2.08 -17.10 13.81
CA PHE A 48 -2.60 -16.84 12.46
C PHE A 48 -2.84 -15.36 12.18
N LEU A 49 -3.32 -14.56 13.16
CA LEU A 49 -3.69 -13.14 12.96
C LEU A 49 -2.54 -12.16 13.24
N LEU A 50 -1.64 -12.44 14.17
CA LEU A 50 -0.54 -11.55 14.58
C LEU A 50 0.80 -12.26 14.75
N GLY A 51 0.97 -13.50 14.25
CA GLY A 51 2.23 -14.24 14.37
C GLY A 51 2.68 -14.47 15.82
N GLY A 52 1.73 -14.57 16.77
CA GLY A 52 2.01 -14.75 18.18
C GLY A 52 2.76 -13.58 18.84
N ARG A 53 2.81 -12.42 18.22
CA ARG A 53 3.57 -11.22 18.64
C ARG A 53 5.07 -11.52 18.85
N ARG A 54 5.67 -12.27 17.93
CA ARG A 54 7.08 -12.70 18.00
C ARG A 54 7.95 -12.08 16.93
N ILE A 55 7.42 -11.09 16.16
CA ILE A 55 8.13 -10.54 15.01
C ILE A 55 9.26 -9.63 15.48
N GLY A 56 10.47 -9.91 14.98
CA GLY A 56 11.67 -9.11 15.24
C GLY A 56 11.72 -7.84 14.37
N ALA A 57 12.68 -6.96 14.64
CA ALA A 57 12.79 -5.64 14.02
C ALA A 57 12.83 -5.67 12.48
N TRP A 58 13.62 -6.57 11.87
CA TRP A 58 13.75 -6.68 10.42
C TRP A 58 12.43 -7.07 9.75
N VAL A 59 11.77 -8.11 10.26
CA VAL A 59 10.49 -8.57 9.70
C VAL A 59 9.40 -7.52 9.93
N THR A 60 9.35 -6.88 11.12
CA THR A 60 8.39 -5.81 11.40
C THR A 60 8.54 -4.64 10.44
N SER A 61 9.79 -4.19 10.18
CA SER A 61 10.03 -3.05 9.29
C SER A 61 9.75 -3.38 7.84
N LEU A 62 10.37 -4.45 7.32
CA LEU A 62 10.25 -4.78 5.90
C LEU A 62 8.83 -5.21 5.52
N SER A 63 8.16 -6.01 6.39
CA SER A 63 6.75 -6.38 6.15
C SER A 63 5.83 -5.17 6.22
N ALA A 64 5.98 -4.26 7.21
CA ALA A 64 5.19 -3.05 7.27
C ALA A 64 5.42 -2.14 6.04
N CYS A 65 6.67 -1.96 5.64
CA CYS A 65 7.03 -1.19 4.44
C CYS A 65 6.46 -1.84 3.18
N ALA A 66 6.72 -3.12 2.94
CA ALA A 66 6.22 -3.83 1.77
C ALA A 66 4.68 -3.86 1.67
N SER A 67 3.99 -3.97 2.82
CA SER A 67 2.52 -3.95 2.86
C SER A 67 1.93 -2.55 2.63
N THR A 68 2.67 -1.50 2.95
CA THR A 68 2.26 -0.10 2.75
C THR A 68 2.53 0.37 1.33
N THR A 69 3.64 -0.10 0.76
CA THR A 69 4.11 0.27 -0.58
C THR A 69 3.69 -0.82 -1.56
N SER A 70 2.64 -0.53 -2.29
CA SER A 70 2.04 -1.43 -3.28
C SER A 70 2.55 -1.14 -4.69
N ALA A 71 1.93 -1.74 -5.69
CA ALA A 71 2.11 -1.35 -7.09
C ALA A 71 1.88 0.16 -7.29
N TRP A 72 1.00 0.78 -6.49
CA TRP A 72 0.81 2.23 -6.48
C TRP A 72 2.12 3.00 -6.27
N THR A 73 3.01 2.49 -5.41
CA THR A 73 4.29 3.16 -5.16
C THR A 73 5.22 3.06 -6.36
N LEU A 74 5.33 1.88 -6.98
CA LEU A 74 6.24 1.67 -8.11
C LEU A 74 5.69 2.30 -9.40
N LEU A 75 4.44 2.03 -9.72
CA LEU A 75 3.80 2.48 -10.96
C LEU A 75 3.13 3.85 -10.79
N GLY A 76 2.34 4.04 -9.74
CA GLY A 76 1.57 5.24 -9.54
C GLY A 76 2.41 6.45 -9.18
N VAL A 77 3.34 6.34 -8.20
CA VAL A 77 4.21 7.48 -7.81
C VAL A 77 5.17 7.86 -8.91
N SER A 78 5.79 6.88 -9.59
CA SER A 78 6.66 7.18 -10.72
C SER A 78 5.88 7.74 -11.92
N GLY A 79 4.69 7.20 -12.20
CA GLY A 79 3.78 7.73 -13.21
C GLY A 79 3.28 9.14 -12.89
N PHE A 80 2.94 9.43 -11.63
CA PHE A 80 2.58 10.76 -11.19
C PHE A 80 3.74 11.77 -11.37
N ALA A 81 4.97 11.36 -10.99
CA ALA A 81 6.15 12.20 -11.20
C ALA A 81 6.48 12.38 -12.69
N TYR A 82 6.23 11.38 -13.52
CA TYR A 82 6.32 11.48 -14.97
C TYR A 82 5.30 12.50 -15.52
N PHE A 83 4.05 12.44 -15.05
CA PHE A 83 2.96 13.29 -15.54
C PHE A 83 3.10 14.75 -15.08
N VAL A 84 3.22 14.95 -13.76
CA VAL A 84 3.24 16.30 -13.15
C VAL A 84 4.60 16.97 -13.26
N GLY A 85 5.69 16.17 -13.27
CA GLY A 85 7.05 16.68 -13.21
C GLY A 85 7.52 16.99 -11.79
N PRO A 86 8.47 17.96 -11.61
CA PRO A 86 9.10 18.24 -10.31
C PRO A 86 8.15 18.55 -9.15
N PRO A 87 6.98 19.15 -9.32
CA PRO A 87 6.01 19.33 -8.23
C PRO A 87 5.57 18.04 -7.55
N ALA A 88 5.77 16.86 -8.16
CA ALA A 88 5.51 15.57 -7.53
C ALA A 88 6.31 15.34 -6.23
N ILE A 89 7.37 16.11 -5.99
CA ILE A 89 8.16 16.05 -4.74
C ILE A 89 7.29 16.28 -3.51
N TRP A 90 6.24 17.10 -3.59
CA TRP A 90 5.35 17.37 -2.47
C TRP A 90 4.60 16.12 -2.00
N LEU A 91 4.20 15.23 -2.92
CA LEU A 91 3.62 13.94 -2.58
C LEU A 91 4.63 13.06 -1.84
N THR A 92 5.87 13.00 -2.33
CA THR A 92 6.96 12.26 -1.68
C THR A 92 7.23 12.76 -0.26
N VAL A 93 7.31 14.08 -0.07
CA VAL A 93 7.47 14.70 1.25
C VAL A 93 6.31 14.34 2.19
N GLY A 94 5.07 14.41 1.68
CA GLY A 94 3.88 14.03 2.45
C GLY A 94 3.96 12.57 2.93
N ILE A 95 4.24 11.65 2.02
CA ILE A 95 4.30 10.22 2.35
C ILE A 95 5.41 9.91 3.34
N VAL A 96 6.64 10.40 3.10
CA VAL A 96 7.77 10.20 4.02
C VAL A 96 7.46 10.81 5.39
N GLY A 97 6.86 12.00 5.44
CA GLY A 97 6.38 12.63 6.67
C GLY A 97 5.38 11.77 7.43
N GLY A 98 4.44 11.14 6.73
CA GLY A 98 3.48 10.20 7.31
C GLY A 98 4.17 8.96 7.91
N PHE A 99 5.19 8.43 7.25
CA PHE A 99 5.99 7.33 7.81
C PHE A 99 6.74 7.77 9.08
N VAL A 100 7.29 9.00 9.11
CA VAL A 100 7.92 9.54 10.33
C VAL A 100 6.91 9.61 11.47
N ILE A 101 5.71 10.14 11.25
CA ILE A 101 4.65 10.19 12.25
C ILE A 101 4.31 8.76 12.72
N ASN A 102 4.11 7.86 11.79
CA ASN A 102 3.68 6.49 12.09
C ASN A 102 4.74 5.71 12.89
N TRP A 103 5.99 5.75 12.47
CA TRP A 103 7.06 4.99 13.11
C TRP A 103 7.62 5.64 14.39
N CYS A 104 7.65 6.97 14.46
CA CYS A 104 8.22 7.67 15.62
C CYS A 104 7.21 7.84 16.74
N TRP A 105 5.94 8.00 16.41
CA TRP A 105 4.93 8.38 17.38
C TRP A 105 3.84 7.32 17.57
N VAL A 106 3.28 6.78 16.49
CA VAL A 106 2.15 5.85 16.56
C VAL A 106 2.61 4.42 16.93
N ALA A 107 3.58 3.88 16.20
CA ALA A 107 3.99 2.49 16.35
C ALA A 107 4.39 2.08 17.79
N PRO A 108 5.22 2.86 18.52
CA PRO A 108 5.60 2.49 19.89
C PRO A 108 4.42 2.45 20.86
N ARG A 109 3.47 3.38 20.70
CA ARG A 109 2.30 3.49 21.58
C ARG A 109 1.25 2.42 21.28
N ILE A 110 1.01 2.17 20.01
CA ILE A 110 0.10 1.09 19.56
C ILE A 110 0.64 -0.28 19.97
N ASN A 111 1.95 -0.54 19.82
CA ASN A 111 2.55 -1.80 20.26
C ASN A 111 2.31 -2.02 21.77
N ARG A 112 2.58 -1.01 22.61
CA ARG A 112 2.36 -1.07 24.05
C ARG A 112 0.87 -1.28 24.39
N ALA A 113 -0.02 -0.49 23.78
CA ALA A 113 -1.46 -0.60 24.03
C ALA A 113 -2.01 -1.97 23.62
N ALA A 114 -1.58 -2.49 22.48
CA ALA A 114 -1.98 -3.83 22.02
C ALA A 114 -1.44 -4.95 22.93
N ALA A 115 -0.23 -4.80 23.46
CA ALA A 115 0.33 -5.76 24.42
C ALA A 115 -0.44 -5.77 25.74
N GLN A 116 -0.87 -4.61 26.24
CA GLN A 116 -1.63 -4.47 27.49
C GLN A 116 -3.07 -4.97 27.36
N THR A 117 -3.74 -4.70 26.25
CA THR A 117 -5.15 -5.04 26.03
C THR A 117 -5.37 -6.46 25.49
N GLY A 118 -4.35 -7.06 24.89
CA GLY A 118 -4.50 -8.34 24.19
C GLY A 118 -5.22 -8.24 22.85
N ALA A 119 -5.55 -7.02 22.37
CA ALA A 119 -6.31 -6.80 21.14
C ALA A 119 -5.62 -7.42 19.92
N LEU A 120 -6.35 -8.15 19.09
CA LEU A 120 -5.83 -8.82 17.89
C LEU A 120 -6.09 -8.04 16.61
N THR A 121 -6.98 -7.04 16.65
CA THR A 121 -7.27 -6.14 15.52
C THR A 121 -7.22 -4.70 15.98
N LEU A 122 -7.00 -3.78 15.01
CA LEU A 122 -7.04 -2.34 15.28
C LEU A 122 -8.43 -1.92 15.79
N THR A 123 -9.49 -2.46 15.25
CA THR A 123 -10.86 -2.17 15.66
C THR A 123 -11.13 -2.59 17.11
N GLU A 124 -10.65 -3.76 17.54
CA GLU A 124 -10.70 -4.17 18.96
C GLU A 124 -9.94 -3.20 19.87
N LEU A 125 -8.78 -2.73 19.43
CA LEU A 125 -7.94 -1.81 20.19
C LEU A 125 -8.61 -0.44 20.38
N LEU A 126 -9.20 0.11 19.31
CA LEU A 126 -9.77 1.46 19.31
C LEU A 126 -11.21 1.52 19.86
N LEU A 127 -12.00 0.49 19.59
CA LEU A 127 -13.44 0.44 19.84
C LEU A 127 -13.79 -0.62 20.91
N GLY A 128 -12.90 -0.81 21.86
CA GLY A 128 -13.12 -1.68 23.02
C GLY A 128 -14.35 -1.21 23.83
N GLY A 129 -15.12 -2.18 24.34
CA GLY A 129 -16.35 -1.90 25.11
C GLY A 129 -17.48 -2.80 24.64
N ASP A 130 -18.44 -3.03 25.55
CA ASP A 130 -19.60 -3.91 25.30
C ASP A 130 -20.91 -3.16 25.14
N ASP A 131 -20.88 -1.82 25.11
CA ASP A 131 -22.07 -1.01 24.87
C ASP A 131 -22.58 -1.16 23.42
N PRO A 132 -23.88 -0.88 23.17
CA PRO A 132 -24.47 -1.04 21.83
C PRO A 132 -23.77 -0.22 20.74
N TYR A 133 -23.33 1.00 21.06
CA TYR A 133 -22.65 1.88 20.10
C TYR A 133 -21.26 1.36 19.78
N ALA A 134 -20.50 0.83 20.75
CA ALA A 134 -19.20 0.21 20.50
C ALA A 134 -19.32 -1.01 19.58
N ARG A 135 -20.34 -1.85 19.81
CA ARG A 135 -20.59 -3.00 18.93
C ARG A 135 -20.95 -2.58 17.50
N LEU A 136 -21.80 -1.55 17.36
CA LEU A 136 -22.17 -0.99 16.06
C LEU A 136 -20.95 -0.35 15.37
N ALA A 137 -20.16 0.44 16.10
CA ALA A 137 -18.96 1.09 15.57
C ALA A 137 -17.94 0.05 15.03
N ARG A 138 -17.72 -1.06 15.74
CA ARG A 138 -16.86 -2.14 15.23
C ARG A 138 -17.39 -2.74 13.94
N ARG A 139 -18.68 -3.02 13.84
CA ARG A 139 -19.29 -3.56 12.60
C ARG A 139 -19.18 -2.57 11.44
N VAL A 140 -19.45 -1.29 11.69
CA VAL A 140 -19.30 -0.23 10.67
C VAL A 140 -17.85 -0.10 10.25
N ALA A 141 -16.90 -0.11 11.19
CA ALA A 141 -15.48 -0.08 10.87
C ALA A 141 -15.06 -1.27 10.00
N SER A 142 -15.53 -2.49 10.31
CA SER A 142 -15.25 -3.68 9.49
C SER A 142 -15.80 -3.55 8.07
N VAL A 143 -17.01 -3.01 7.91
CA VAL A 143 -17.59 -2.77 6.56
C VAL A 143 -16.77 -1.75 5.78
N ILE A 144 -16.38 -0.63 6.42
CA ILE A 144 -15.53 0.39 5.80
C ILE A 144 -14.19 -0.21 5.38
N ILE A 145 -13.53 -0.96 6.27
CA ILE A 145 -12.26 -1.64 5.97
C ILE A 145 -12.41 -2.56 4.76
N LEU A 146 -13.48 -3.36 4.73
CA LEU A 146 -13.76 -4.26 3.62
C LEU A 146 -13.92 -3.53 2.29
N VAL A 147 -14.80 -2.54 2.26
CA VAL A 147 -15.05 -1.78 1.03
C VAL A 147 -13.77 -1.13 0.55
N CYS A 148 -13.04 -0.43 1.41
CA CYS A 148 -11.78 0.20 1.02
C CYS A 148 -10.73 -0.81 0.55
N PHE A 149 -10.62 -1.98 1.21
CA PHE A 149 -9.68 -3.02 0.78
C PHE A 149 -10.11 -3.68 -0.54
N MET A 150 -11.40 -3.83 -0.82
CA MET A 150 -11.85 -4.29 -2.14
C MET A 150 -11.40 -3.33 -3.25
N PHE A 151 -11.55 -2.01 -3.06
CA PHE A 151 -11.04 -1.01 -4.01
C PHE A 151 -9.53 -1.08 -4.15
N TYR A 152 -8.81 -1.17 -3.05
CA TYR A 152 -7.36 -1.22 -3.07
C TYR A 152 -6.82 -2.49 -3.72
N VAL A 153 -7.37 -3.66 -3.37
CA VAL A 153 -6.99 -4.96 -3.96
C VAL A 153 -7.35 -5.02 -5.45
N ALA A 154 -8.48 -4.42 -5.86
CA ALA A 154 -8.83 -4.29 -7.28
C ALA A 154 -7.75 -3.51 -8.06
N ALA A 155 -7.18 -2.45 -7.48
CA ALA A 155 -6.05 -1.74 -8.07
C ALA A 155 -4.79 -2.63 -8.18
N GLN A 156 -4.55 -3.53 -7.20
CA GLN A 156 -3.45 -4.49 -7.28
C GLN A 156 -3.67 -5.52 -8.41
N PHE A 157 -4.91 -5.97 -8.62
CA PHE A 157 -5.22 -6.88 -9.74
C PHE A 157 -5.07 -6.20 -11.09
N GLN A 158 -5.46 -4.94 -11.20
CA GLN A 158 -5.20 -4.14 -12.40
C GLN A 158 -3.70 -3.99 -12.66
N ALA A 159 -2.91 -3.71 -11.63
CA ALA A 159 -1.46 -3.62 -11.75
C ALA A 159 -0.81 -4.95 -12.15
N ALA A 160 -1.32 -6.09 -11.65
CA ALA A 160 -0.88 -7.40 -12.09
C ALA A 160 -1.20 -7.64 -13.56
N ALA A 161 -2.39 -7.22 -14.00
CA ALA A 161 -2.79 -7.31 -15.40
C ALA A 161 -1.87 -6.47 -16.31
N ASN A 162 -1.56 -5.24 -15.93
CA ASN A 162 -0.63 -4.39 -16.67
C ASN A 162 0.77 -5.04 -16.75
N ALA A 163 1.27 -5.58 -15.62
CA ALA A 163 2.55 -6.27 -15.60
C ALA A 163 2.57 -7.52 -16.50
N PHE A 164 1.51 -8.31 -16.53
CA PHE A 164 1.40 -9.48 -17.41
C PHE A 164 1.15 -9.10 -18.87
N ASN A 165 0.40 -8.05 -19.13
CA ASN A 165 0.21 -7.55 -20.51
C ASN A 165 1.55 -7.09 -21.10
N GLU A 166 2.28 -6.22 -20.40
CA GLU A 166 3.54 -5.67 -20.84
C GLU A 166 4.66 -6.71 -20.97
N SER A 167 4.68 -7.73 -20.09
CA SER A 167 5.74 -8.73 -20.08
C SER A 167 5.43 -9.99 -20.87
N LEU A 168 4.17 -10.42 -20.91
CA LEU A 168 3.74 -11.70 -21.48
C LEU A 168 2.74 -11.55 -22.64
N GLY A 169 2.24 -10.33 -22.89
CA GLY A 169 1.22 -10.06 -23.92
C GLY A 169 -0.17 -10.63 -23.59
N LEU A 170 -0.47 -10.88 -22.32
CA LEU A 170 -1.80 -11.33 -21.90
C LEU A 170 -2.82 -10.20 -22.03
N SER A 171 -4.09 -10.53 -22.32
CA SER A 171 -5.16 -9.53 -22.24
C SER A 171 -5.34 -9.06 -20.79
N VAL A 172 -5.81 -7.84 -20.61
CA VAL A 172 -6.03 -7.23 -19.27
C VAL A 172 -6.96 -8.11 -18.42
N GLU A 173 -8.04 -8.63 -19.01
CA GLU A 173 -9.00 -9.49 -18.32
C GLU A 173 -8.34 -10.79 -17.84
N SER A 174 -7.57 -11.45 -18.72
CA SER A 174 -6.81 -12.66 -18.36
C SER A 174 -5.79 -12.37 -17.28
N GLY A 175 -5.10 -11.23 -17.35
CA GLY A 175 -4.13 -10.79 -16.36
C GLY A 175 -4.76 -10.55 -14.98
N ILE A 176 -5.95 -9.93 -14.92
CA ILE A 176 -6.72 -9.77 -13.69
C ILE A 176 -7.08 -11.12 -13.07
N LEU A 177 -7.62 -12.04 -13.86
CA LEU A 177 -8.04 -13.37 -13.39
C LEU A 177 -6.85 -14.20 -12.88
N VAL A 178 -5.75 -14.22 -13.62
CA VAL A 178 -4.53 -14.92 -13.22
C VAL A 178 -3.93 -14.29 -11.95
N GLY A 179 -3.85 -12.96 -11.89
CA GLY A 179 -3.36 -12.25 -10.72
C GLY A 179 -4.20 -12.55 -9.48
N ALA A 180 -5.53 -12.47 -9.59
CA ALA A 180 -6.46 -12.75 -8.51
C ALA A 180 -6.35 -14.22 -8.04
N ALA A 181 -6.27 -15.18 -8.96
CA ALA A 181 -6.14 -16.62 -8.63
C ALA A 181 -4.82 -16.91 -7.89
N VAL A 182 -3.71 -16.34 -8.35
CA VAL A 182 -2.39 -16.52 -7.71
C VAL A 182 -2.38 -15.91 -6.31
N ILE A 183 -2.89 -14.70 -6.14
CA ILE A 183 -2.95 -14.03 -4.83
C ILE A 183 -3.88 -14.79 -3.88
N LEU A 184 -5.06 -15.19 -4.33
CA LEU A 184 -5.99 -15.98 -3.52
C LEU A 184 -5.35 -17.28 -3.03
N ALA A 185 -4.78 -18.08 -3.95
CA ALA A 185 -4.14 -19.33 -3.60
C ALA A 185 -3.03 -19.15 -2.56
N TYR A 186 -2.20 -18.13 -2.76
CA TYR A 186 -1.10 -17.81 -1.86
C TYR A 186 -1.58 -17.34 -0.47
N THR A 187 -2.57 -16.44 -0.43
CA THR A 187 -3.13 -15.92 0.84
C THR A 187 -3.81 -17.01 1.66
N LEU A 188 -4.49 -17.96 1.00
CA LEU A 188 -5.13 -19.10 1.69
C LEU A 188 -4.11 -20.09 2.29
N LEU A 189 -2.93 -20.22 1.69
CA LEU A 189 -1.86 -21.08 2.18
C LEU A 189 -1.08 -20.47 3.35
N GLY A 190 -1.06 -19.13 3.46
CA GLY A 190 -0.33 -18.39 4.48
C GLY A 190 -1.18 -18.03 5.69
N GLY A 191 -0.51 -17.61 6.77
CA GLY A 191 -1.07 -16.84 7.88
C GLY A 191 -0.17 -15.62 8.05
N PHE A 192 -0.42 -14.80 9.07
CA PHE A 192 0.31 -13.55 9.27
C PHE A 192 1.84 -13.71 9.32
N LEU A 193 2.34 -14.78 9.95
CA LEU A 193 3.78 -15.06 10.02
C LEU A 193 4.34 -15.37 8.64
N ALA A 194 3.66 -16.20 7.85
CA ALA A 194 4.08 -16.55 6.49
C ALA A 194 4.13 -15.31 5.62
N VAL A 195 3.04 -14.53 5.61
CA VAL A 195 2.95 -13.26 4.87
C VAL A 195 4.04 -12.29 5.31
N SER A 196 4.27 -12.10 6.63
CA SER A 196 5.30 -11.17 7.10
C SER A 196 6.72 -11.56 6.70
N LEU A 197 7.02 -12.85 6.63
CA LEU A 197 8.33 -13.33 6.18
C LEU A 197 8.51 -13.16 4.66
N THR A 198 7.51 -13.50 3.88
CA THR A 198 7.56 -13.29 2.43
C THR A 198 7.55 -11.82 2.07
N ASP A 199 6.79 -10.98 2.78
CA ASP A 199 6.84 -9.51 2.66
C ASP A 199 8.26 -8.97 2.88
N SER A 200 9.03 -9.58 3.80
CA SER A 200 10.40 -9.14 4.07
C SER A 200 11.32 -9.37 2.86
N VAL A 201 11.17 -10.50 2.18
CA VAL A 201 11.90 -10.79 0.93
C VAL A 201 11.41 -9.87 -0.19
N GLN A 202 10.11 -9.70 -0.30
CA GLN A 202 9.48 -8.83 -1.28
C GLN A 202 9.88 -7.36 -1.10
N GLY A 203 9.89 -6.88 0.15
CA GLY A 203 10.36 -5.54 0.49
C GLY A 203 11.84 -5.30 0.19
N ALA A 204 12.69 -6.31 0.39
CA ALA A 204 14.09 -6.23 -0.01
C ALA A 204 14.26 -6.12 -1.54
N LEU A 205 13.48 -6.90 -2.30
CA LEU A 205 13.48 -6.83 -3.76
C LEU A 205 12.95 -5.48 -4.27
N MET A 206 11.89 -4.95 -3.66
CA MET A 206 11.36 -3.62 -3.98
C MET A 206 12.40 -2.52 -3.74
N LEU A 207 13.12 -2.57 -2.62
CA LEU A 207 14.19 -1.62 -2.33
C LEU A 207 15.30 -1.68 -3.38
N LEU A 208 15.74 -2.88 -3.74
CA LEU A 208 16.77 -3.09 -4.77
C LEU A 208 16.36 -2.42 -6.08
N VAL A 209 15.15 -2.68 -6.55
CA VAL A 209 14.63 -2.14 -7.82
C VAL A 209 14.42 -0.63 -7.75
N SER A 210 13.95 -0.13 -6.59
CA SER A 210 13.75 1.31 -6.36
C SER A 210 15.06 2.11 -6.31
N ILE A 211 16.21 1.45 -6.21
CA ILE A 211 17.53 2.05 -6.36
C ILE A 211 18.07 1.81 -7.77
N LEU A 212 18.03 0.57 -8.24
CA LEU A 212 18.62 0.16 -9.51
C LEU A 212 18.02 0.92 -10.70
N LEU A 213 16.69 0.89 -10.83
CA LEU A 213 16.03 1.44 -12.01
C LEU A 213 16.21 2.97 -12.14
N PRO A 214 16.02 3.78 -11.09
CA PRO A 214 16.32 5.21 -11.14
C PRO A 214 17.77 5.51 -11.46
N VAL A 215 18.73 4.78 -10.85
CA VAL A 215 20.17 4.99 -11.09
C VAL A 215 20.51 4.74 -12.55
N VAL A 216 20.02 3.64 -13.14
CA VAL A 216 20.24 3.34 -14.56
C VAL A 216 19.60 4.42 -15.43
N THR A 217 18.36 4.84 -15.13
CA THR A 217 17.66 5.84 -15.93
C THR A 217 18.38 7.20 -15.89
N VAL A 218 18.82 7.64 -14.72
CA VAL A 218 19.61 8.87 -14.56
C VAL A 218 20.96 8.78 -15.30
N PHE A 219 21.63 7.62 -15.26
CA PHE A 219 22.85 7.40 -16.02
C PHE A 219 22.64 7.64 -17.52
N PHE A 220 21.53 7.15 -18.09
CA PHE A 220 21.20 7.42 -19.50
C PHE A 220 20.91 8.90 -19.76
N VAL A 221 20.25 9.62 -18.86
CA VAL A 221 20.06 11.08 -18.99
C VAL A 221 21.40 11.79 -19.00
N ILE A 222 22.33 11.42 -18.11
CA ILE A 222 23.69 12.01 -18.06
C ILE A 222 24.47 11.70 -19.34
N ALA A 223 24.38 10.46 -19.84
CA ALA A 223 25.07 10.05 -21.08
C ALA A 223 24.58 10.80 -22.34
N LEU A 224 23.33 11.30 -22.33
CA LEU A 224 22.75 12.11 -23.40
C LEU A 224 23.08 13.61 -23.32
N GLY A 225 23.81 14.04 -22.31
CA GLY A 225 24.23 15.44 -22.14
C GLY A 225 23.81 16.08 -20.80
N GLY A 226 23.19 15.30 -19.88
CA GLY A 226 22.89 15.74 -18.53
C GLY A 226 21.98 16.98 -18.50
N SER A 227 22.44 18.05 -17.82
CA SER A 227 21.68 19.30 -17.68
C SER A 227 21.31 19.94 -19.01
N ASP A 228 22.24 19.94 -19.96
CA ASP A 228 22.03 20.58 -21.27
C ASP A 228 20.94 19.84 -22.06
N TYR A 229 20.93 18.51 -21.98
CA TYR A 229 19.86 17.70 -22.56
C TYR A 229 18.52 17.97 -21.89
N ILE A 230 18.45 18.05 -20.55
CA ILE A 230 17.24 18.38 -19.80
C ILE A 230 16.69 19.75 -20.25
N PHE A 231 17.55 20.77 -20.30
CA PHE A 231 17.14 22.11 -20.75
C PHE A 231 16.68 22.14 -22.21
N SER A 232 17.33 21.37 -23.10
CA SER A 232 16.92 21.32 -24.52
C SER A 232 15.56 20.66 -24.74
N VAL A 233 15.21 19.65 -23.90
CA VAL A 233 13.96 18.87 -24.04
C VAL A 233 12.80 19.53 -23.30
N ARG A 234 13.06 20.19 -22.16
CA ARG A 234 12.00 20.66 -21.24
C ARG A 234 12.01 22.17 -20.96
N GLY A 235 13.00 22.91 -21.43
CA GLY A 235 13.13 24.35 -21.21
C GLY A 235 13.16 24.72 -19.72
N GLU A 236 12.55 25.84 -19.35
CA GLU A 236 12.47 26.33 -17.96
C GLU A 236 11.55 25.49 -17.05
N ALA A 237 10.95 24.44 -17.56
CA ALA A 237 9.86 23.69 -16.90
C ALA A 237 10.33 22.76 -15.75
N PHE A 238 11.53 22.90 -15.20
CA PHE A 238 12.05 22.09 -14.10
C PHE A 238 11.88 22.80 -12.74
N SER A 239 10.69 23.41 -12.53
CA SER A 239 10.33 24.08 -11.28
C SER A 239 9.60 23.13 -10.35
N ILE A 240 9.93 23.16 -9.06
CA ILE A 240 9.17 22.47 -7.98
C ILE A 240 7.88 23.19 -7.61
N ALA A 241 7.66 24.40 -8.17
CA ALA A 241 6.41 25.13 -8.01
C ALA A 241 5.25 24.34 -8.63
N PRO A 242 4.07 24.31 -8.00
CA PRO A 242 2.89 23.69 -8.59
C PRO A 242 2.58 24.28 -9.98
N PRO A 243 1.89 23.51 -10.85
CA PRO A 243 1.54 23.98 -12.20
C PRO A 243 0.58 25.15 -12.18
N ASP A 244 -0.19 25.28 -11.11
CA ASP A 244 -1.14 26.37 -10.90
C ASP A 244 -0.51 27.51 -10.08
N ALA A 245 -1.18 28.68 -10.07
CA ALA A 245 -0.77 29.84 -9.28
C ALA A 245 -1.78 30.16 -8.16
N GLY A 246 -1.34 30.95 -7.19
CA GLY A 246 -2.21 31.44 -6.11
C GLY A 246 -2.77 30.34 -5.20
N LEU A 247 -4.07 30.39 -4.94
CA LEU A 247 -4.75 29.43 -4.03
C LEU A 247 -4.74 28.00 -4.59
N ALA A 248 -4.74 27.82 -5.90
CA ALA A 248 -4.67 26.52 -6.53
C ALA A 248 -3.32 25.83 -6.25
N ALA A 249 -2.22 26.58 -6.29
CA ALA A 249 -0.90 26.07 -5.90
C ALA A 249 -0.87 25.60 -4.44
N ILE A 250 -1.48 26.35 -3.52
CA ILE A 250 -1.59 25.96 -2.11
C ILE A 250 -2.41 24.68 -2.00
N GLY A 251 -3.54 24.59 -2.70
CA GLY A 251 -4.38 23.41 -2.75
C GLY A 251 -3.61 22.16 -3.22
N PHE A 252 -2.83 22.29 -4.29
CA PHE A 252 -1.98 21.22 -4.81
C PHE A 252 -0.98 20.71 -3.75
N VAL A 253 -0.27 21.62 -3.08
CA VAL A 253 0.72 21.25 -2.04
C VAL A 253 0.03 20.56 -0.87
N ILE A 254 -1.05 21.15 -0.35
CA ILE A 254 -1.80 20.60 0.79
C ILE A 254 -2.38 19.22 0.44
N GLY A 255 -2.99 19.07 -0.75
CA GLY A 255 -3.52 17.81 -1.22
C GLY A 255 -2.45 16.74 -1.39
N SER A 256 -1.27 17.12 -1.88
CA SER A 256 -0.12 16.23 -2.02
C SER A 256 0.48 15.80 -0.67
N LEU A 257 0.42 16.65 0.35
CA LEU A 257 0.89 16.34 1.70
C LEU A 257 -0.12 15.51 2.53
N SER A 258 -1.39 15.57 2.20
CA SER A 258 -2.48 15.00 3.00
C SER A 258 -2.44 13.47 3.22
N PRO A 259 -1.86 12.62 2.33
CA PRO A 259 -1.72 11.19 2.59
C PRO A 259 -0.97 10.86 3.89
N ALA A 260 -0.11 11.78 4.35
CA ALA A 260 0.57 11.67 5.64
C ALA A 260 -0.38 11.46 6.82
N LEU A 261 -1.47 12.22 6.85
CA LEU A 261 -2.42 12.25 7.97
C LEU A 261 -3.25 10.96 8.06
N GLY A 262 -3.54 10.33 6.93
CA GLY A 262 -4.31 9.09 6.86
C GLY A 262 -3.50 7.84 7.17
N GLN A 263 -2.18 7.90 7.24
CA GLN A 263 -1.33 6.73 7.37
C GLN A 263 -1.56 5.91 8.66
N PRO A 264 -1.79 6.50 9.85
CA PRO A 264 -2.14 5.73 11.03
C PRO A 264 -3.49 5.01 10.95
N GLY A 265 -4.36 5.43 10.05
CA GLY A 265 -5.65 4.81 9.78
C GLY A 265 -5.60 3.56 8.88
N GLN A 266 -4.42 3.03 8.55
CA GLN A 266 -4.26 1.84 7.69
C GLN A 266 -4.14 0.56 8.54
N PRO A 267 -5.20 -0.25 8.70
CA PRO A 267 -5.21 -1.37 9.64
C PRO A 267 -4.14 -2.43 9.32
N HIS A 268 -3.92 -2.73 8.04
CA HIS A 268 -2.94 -3.71 7.60
C HIS A 268 -1.50 -3.33 7.97
N VAL A 269 -1.19 -2.04 8.04
CA VAL A 269 0.12 -1.53 8.48
C VAL A 269 0.22 -1.57 10.01
N VAL A 270 -0.81 -1.06 10.69
CA VAL A 270 -0.85 -0.96 12.16
C VAL A 270 -0.78 -2.34 12.81
N ASN A 271 -1.33 -3.38 12.18
CA ASN A 271 -1.22 -4.76 12.64
C ASN A 271 0.24 -5.23 12.78
N ARG A 272 1.18 -4.73 11.95
CA ARG A 272 2.62 -5.03 12.08
C ARG A 272 3.21 -4.42 13.35
N PHE A 273 2.76 -3.23 13.73
CA PHE A 273 3.17 -2.63 15.00
C PHE A 273 2.63 -3.41 16.20
N MET A 274 1.38 -3.90 16.11
CA MET A 274 0.76 -4.73 17.14
C MET A 274 1.43 -6.11 17.26
N ALA A 275 1.95 -6.64 16.16
CA ALA A 275 2.61 -7.95 16.07
C ALA A 275 4.10 -7.94 16.47
N ALA A 276 4.72 -6.77 16.54
CA ALA A 276 6.12 -6.64 16.96
C ALA A 276 6.31 -7.14 18.39
N ARG A 277 7.40 -7.89 18.59
CA ARG A 277 7.70 -8.62 19.84
C ARG A 277 7.71 -7.71 21.07
N ASP A 278 8.33 -6.55 20.95
CA ASP A 278 8.53 -5.62 22.05
C ASP A 278 8.84 -4.18 21.52
N TYR A 279 8.89 -3.24 22.45
CA TYR A 279 9.24 -1.84 22.16
C TYR A 279 10.62 -1.70 21.50
N GLN A 280 11.60 -2.52 21.88
CA GLN A 280 12.95 -2.48 21.32
C GLN A 280 12.94 -2.89 19.83
N ALA A 281 12.15 -3.92 19.50
CA ALA A 281 11.93 -4.34 18.11
C ALA A 281 11.34 -3.19 17.28
N VAL A 282 10.31 -2.49 17.78
CA VAL A 282 9.70 -1.33 17.10
C VAL A 282 10.72 -0.20 16.93
N ARG A 283 11.52 0.11 17.97
CA ARG A 283 12.53 1.17 17.91
C ARG A 283 13.61 0.88 16.85
N ARG A 284 14.08 -0.36 16.75
CA ARG A 284 15.05 -0.77 15.72
C ARG A 284 14.40 -0.79 14.33
N ALA A 285 13.18 -1.32 14.22
CA ALA A 285 12.40 -1.37 12.98
C ALA A 285 12.19 0.03 12.38
N ARG A 286 11.99 1.05 13.22
CA ARG A 286 11.82 2.44 12.80
C ARG A 286 12.94 2.94 11.90
N ILE A 287 14.20 2.71 12.28
CA ILE A 287 15.36 3.18 11.51
C ILE A 287 15.38 2.51 10.14
N ILE A 288 15.20 1.18 10.12
CA ILE A 288 15.16 0.40 8.87
C ILE A 288 14.04 0.90 7.97
N ALA A 289 12.84 1.09 8.52
CA ALA A 289 11.67 1.52 7.76
C ALA A 289 11.84 2.94 7.19
N LEU A 290 12.36 3.89 7.97
CA LEU A 290 12.55 5.26 7.50
C LEU A 290 13.62 5.38 6.42
N VAL A 291 14.70 4.62 6.53
CA VAL A 291 15.72 4.55 5.48
C VAL A 291 15.12 3.90 4.23
N TRP A 292 14.41 2.78 4.40
CA TRP A 292 13.78 2.06 3.30
C TRP A 292 12.80 2.94 2.52
N VAL A 293 11.88 3.63 3.22
CA VAL A 293 10.87 4.47 2.57
C VAL A 293 11.47 5.67 1.86
N ALA A 294 12.52 6.27 2.42
CA ALA A 294 13.21 7.39 1.79
C ALA A 294 13.80 6.96 0.42
N PHE A 295 14.52 5.82 0.37
CA PHE A 295 15.05 5.32 -0.88
C PHE A 295 13.97 4.96 -1.90
N VAL A 296 12.89 4.31 -1.46
CA VAL A 296 11.84 3.87 -2.38
C VAL A 296 11.09 5.06 -2.98
N PHE A 297 10.59 5.99 -2.15
CA PHE A 297 9.78 7.09 -2.67
C PHE A 297 10.60 8.14 -3.41
N VAL A 298 11.80 8.47 -2.92
CA VAL A 298 12.72 9.35 -3.66
C VAL A 298 13.14 8.68 -4.97
N GLY A 299 13.48 7.38 -4.94
CA GLY A 299 13.85 6.63 -6.15
C GLY A 299 12.74 6.63 -7.19
N MET A 300 11.48 6.38 -6.79
CA MET A 300 10.35 6.39 -7.75
C MET A 300 10.03 7.78 -8.28
N THR A 301 10.18 8.82 -7.47
CA THR A 301 10.05 10.21 -7.95
C THR A 301 11.15 10.53 -8.97
N VAL A 302 12.40 10.19 -8.66
CA VAL A 302 13.53 10.40 -9.59
C VAL A 302 13.35 9.60 -10.88
N LEU A 303 12.87 8.35 -10.78
CA LEU A 303 12.55 7.53 -11.94
C LEU A 303 11.52 8.20 -12.86
N GLY A 304 10.44 8.72 -12.29
CA GLY A 304 9.41 9.42 -13.05
C GLY A 304 9.95 10.67 -13.76
N LEU A 305 10.73 11.47 -13.04
CA LEU A 305 11.36 12.68 -13.61
C LEU A 305 12.36 12.34 -14.73
N ALA A 306 13.23 11.37 -14.52
CA ALA A 306 14.20 10.94 -15.52
C ALA A 306 13.50 10.26 -16.72
N GLY A 307 12.48 9.43 -16.48
CA GLY A 307 11.65 8.84 -17.52
C GLY A 307 10.94 9.89 -18.39
N ARG A 308 10.43 10.98 -17.76
CA ARG A 308 9.83 12.12 -18.47
C ARG A 308 10.83 12.82 -19.40
N VAL A 309 12.10 12.87 -19.04
CA VAL A 309 13.16 13.45 -19.87
C VAL A 309 13.49 12.55 -21.06
N LEU A 310 13.61 11.23 -20.83
CA LEU A 310 13.99 10.27 -21.87
C LEU A 310 12.86 9.96 -22.86
N TYR A 311 11.62 9.96 -22.38
CA TYR A 311 10.45 9.51 -23.14
C TYR A 311 9.31 10.51 -22.96
N SER A 312 8.98 11.26 -24.00
CA SER A 312 7.96 12.33 -23.92
C SER A 312 6.55 11.86 -24.30
N ASP A 313 6.41 10.67 -24.87
CA ASP A 313 5.19 10.23 -25.55
C ASP A 313 4.70 8.86 -25.04
N ILE A 314 4.51 8.77 -23.73
CA ILE A 314 3.90 7.60 -23.10
C ILE A 314 2.44 7.94 -22.80
N GLY A 315 1.51 7.24 -23.47
CA GLY A 315 0.08 7.53 -23.39
C GLY A 315 -0.50 7.39 -21.98
N ASN A 316 -0.14 6.32 -21.26
CA ASN A 316 -0.52 6.15 -19.86
C ASN A 316 0.72 6.34 -18.95
N PRO A 317 0.73 7.34 -18.06
CA PRO A 317 1.87 7.59 -17.17
C PRO A 317 2.30 6.39 -16.31
N GLU A 318 1.39 5.52 -15.92
CA GLU A 318 1.69 4.32 -15.12
C GLU A 318 2.51 3.28 -15.90
N ASP A 319 2.47 3.29 -17.24
CA ASP A 319 3.23 2.39 -18.10
C ASP A 319 4.70 2.82 -18.26
N MET A 320 5.04 4.06 -17.88
CA MET A 320 6.40 4.58 -17.94
C MET A 320 7.41 3.65 -17.26
N PHE A 321 7.04 3.08 -16.13
CA PHE A 321 7.89 2.15 -15.38
C PHE A 321 8.28 0.92 -16.24
N PHE A 322 7.34 0.34 -16.98
CA PHE A 322 7.58 -0.81 -17.85
C PHE A 322 8.37 -0.41 -19.11
N VAL A 323 8.06 0.74 -19.70
CA VAL A 323 8.77 1.28 -20.88
C VAL A 323 10.25 1.47 -20.57
N VAL A 324 10.56 2.11 -19.44
CA VAL A 324 11.94 2.30 -18.98
C VAL A 324 12.63 0.96 -18.72
N THR A 325 11.93 0.04 -18.03
CA THR A 325 12.44 -1.30 -17.74
C THR A 325 12.83 -2.06 -19.00
N GLN A 326 11.93 -2.08 -20.00
CA GLN A 326 12.14 -2.85 -21.23
C GLN A 326 13.20 -2.24 -22.15
N ARG A 327 13.29 -0.89 -22.17
CA ARG A 327 14.22 -0.19 -23.08
C ARG A 327 15.64 -0.05 -22.54
N LEU A 328 15.79 0.01 -21.20
CA LEU A 328 17.11 0.28 -20.60
C LEU A 328 17.76 -0.96 -19.96
N LEU A 329 17.00 -2.01 -19.66
CA LEU A 329 17.54 -3.16 -18.95
C LEU A 329 17.64 -4.41 -19.84
N PRO A 330 18.67 -5.25 -19.64
CA PRO A 330 18.74 -6.57 -20.27
C PRO A 330 17.62 -7.48 -19.71
N PRO A 331 17.20 -8.53 -20.44
CA PRO A 331 16.03 -9.35 -20.11
C PRO A 331 16.00 -9.92 -18.70
N ILE A 332 17.15 -10.34 -18.15
CA ILE A 332 17.25 -10.88 -16.78
C ILE A 332 16.89 -9.80 -15.75
N LEU A 333 17.46 -8.61 -15.88
CA LEU A 333 17.19 -7.50 -14.97
C LEU A 333 15.74 -7.01 -15.13
N ALA A 334 15.21 -6.97 -16.35
CA ALA A 334 13.80 -6.67 -16.59
C ALA A 334 12.88 -7.68 -15.87
N GLY A 335 13.20 -8.98 -15.93
CA GLY A 335 12.50 -10.01 -15.18
C GLY A 335 12.50 -9.81 -13.67
N ILE A 336 13.64 -9.39 -13.11
CA ILE A 336 13.79 -9.06 -11.68
C ILE A 336 12.91 -7.84 -11.33
N VAL A 337 12.88 -6.82 -12.19
CA VAL A 337 12.03 -5.63 -11.99
C VAL A 337 10.55 -5.98 -12.01
N ILE A 338 10.11 -6.82 -12.94
CA ILE A 338 8.72 -7.32 -13.00
C ILE A 338 8.41 -8.15 -11.75
N ALA A 339 9.33 -8.99 -11.29
CA ALA A 339 9.17 -9.72 -10.02
C ALA A 339 9.00 -8.78 -8.83
N ALA A 340 9.66 -7.62 -8.81
CA ALA A 340 9.49 -6.62 -7.76
C ALA A 340 8.10 -5.95 -7.82
N VAL A 341 7.56 -5.67 -9.01
CA VAL A 341 6.17 -5.18 -9.17
C VAL A 341 5.19 -6.20 -8.62
N LEU A 342 5.32 -7.48 -9.02
CA LEU A 342 4.47 -8.55 -8.50
C LEU A 342 4.65 -8.76 -6.98
N SER A 343 5.85 -8.48 -6.45
CA SER A 343 6.10 -8.48 -5.00
C SER A 343 5.30 -7.40 -4.28
N ALA A 344 5.32 -6.18 -4.80
CA ALA A 344 4.57 -5.05 -4.27
C ALA A 344 3.06 -5.31 -4.28
N ILE A 345 2.56 -5.90 -5.37
CA ILE A 345 1.16 -6.30 -5.50
C ILE A 345 0.79 -7.32 -4.43
N MET A 346 1.56 -8.40 -4.32
CA MET A 346 1.22 -9.53 -3.44
C MET A 346 1.32 -9.16 -1.97
N SER A 347 2.42 -8.52 -1.53
CA SER A 347 2.61 -8.14 -0.12
C SER A 347 1.49 -7.24 0.41
N THR A 348 0.98 -6.36 -0.45
CA THR A 348 -0.14 -5.48 -0.08
C THR A 348 -1.47 -6.23 -0.10
N ALA A 349 -1.78 -6.95 -1.17
CA ALA A 349 -3.05 -7.66 -1.31
C ALA A 349 -3.23 -8.72 -0.22
N ASP A 350 -2.22 -9.57 0.04
CA ASP A 350 -2.25 -10.59 1.09
C ASP A 350 -2.51 -9.98 2.47
N SER A 351 -1.83 -8.87 2.74
CA SER A 351 -1.95 -8.16 4.01
C SER A 351 -3.34 -7.55 4.21
N GLN A 352 -3.92 -7.01 3.16
CA GLN A 352 -5.27 -6.44 3.20
C GLN A 352 -6.34 -7.52 3.27
N LEU A 353 -6.19 -8.61 2.51
CA LEU A 353 -7.10 -9.75 2.54
C LEU A 353 -7.15 -10.40 3.94
N LEU A 354 -6.00 -10.65 4.56
CA LEU A 354 -5.93 -11.20 5.91
C LEU A 354 -6.49 -10.24 6.95
N THR A 355 -6.17 -8.95 6.87
CA THR A 355 -6.64 -7.94 7.81
C THR A 355 -8.15 -7.72 7.67
N GLY A 356 -8.70 -7.67 6.47
CA GLY A 356 -10.13 -7.58 6.20
C GLY A 356 -10.89 -8.80 6.72
N ALA A 357 -10.37 -10.00 6.48
CA ALA A 357 -10.95 -11.23 7.01
C ALA A 357 -10.90 -11.28 8.55
N ALA A 358 -9.82 -10.78 9.17
CA ALA A 358 -9.71 -10.67 10.61
C ALA A 358 -10.77 -9.71 11.19
N ALA A 359 -10.95 -8.53 10.58
CA ALA A 359 -11.94 -7.56 10.99
C ALA A 359 -13.36 -8.17 10.99
N ILE A 360 -13.78 -8.80 9.88
CA ILE A 360 -15.09 -9.45 9.83
C ILE A 360 -15.22 -10.55 10.88
N SER A 361 -14.24 -11.45 10.94
CA SER A 361 -14.34 -12.63 11.80
C SER A 361 -14.42 -12.28 13.28
N ARG A 362 -13.76 -11.19 13.69
CA ARG A 362 -13.70 -10.75 15.09
C ARG A 362 -14.80 -9.80 15.47
N ASP A 363 -15.08 -8.78 14.65
CA ASP A 363 -15.96 -7.67 15.02
C ASP A 363 -17.45 -8.06 14.98
N TRP A 364 -17.83 -9.05 14.16
CA TRP A 364 -19.22 -9.49 14.02
C TRP A 364 -19.64 -10.54 15.07
N ASN A 365 -18.71 -11.26 15.71
CA ASN A 365 -19.01 -12.40 16.57
C ASN A 365 -18.25 -12.41 17.91
N LEU A 366 -18.23 -11.28 18.64
CA LEU A 366 -17.52 -11.15 19.92
C LEU A 366 -17.82 -12.24 20.96
N LYS A 367 -19.05 -12.72 21.05
CA LYS A 367 -19.39 -13.84 21.97
C LYS A 367 -18.86 -15.20 21.48
N ARG A 368 -18.72 -15.41 20.18
CA ARG A 368 -18.15 -16.60 19.55
C ARG A 368 -16.64 -16.48 19.28
N ALA A 369 -16.10 -15.28 19.22
CA ALA A 369 -14.68 -15.03 18.96
C ALA A 369 -13.76 -15.56 20.07
N ARG A 370 -14.27 -15.79 21.27
CA ARG A 370 -13.59 -16.56 22.36
C ARG A 370 -13.61 -18.08 22.12
N ARG A 371 -14.49 -18.58 21.23
CA ARG A 371 -14.47 -19.97 20.74
C ARG A 371 -14.01 -19.89 19.28
N ALA A 372 -12.99 -20.63 18.92
CA ALA A 372 -12.38 -20.67 17.60
C ALA A 372 -13.42 -20.49 16.47
N VAL A 373 -13.49 -19.26 15.90
CA VAL A 373 -14.12 -19.05 14.59
C VAL A 373 -13.22 -19.81 13.64
N GLY A 374 -13.71 -20.94 13.14
CA GLY A 374 -12.89 -21.86 12.37
C GLY A 374 -12.23 -21.15 11.19
N LEU A 375 -11.00 -21.50 10.86
CA LEU A 375 -10.25 -21.06 9.69
C LEU A 375 -11.12 -21.02 8.41
N LYS A 376 -12.16 -21.85 8.32
CA LYS A 376 -13.13 -21.88 7.23
C LYS A 376 -13.85 -20.55 7.01
N PHE A 377 -14.21 -19.82 8.09
CA PHE A 377 -14.86 -18.52 7.93
C PHE A 377 -13.88 -17.45 7.43
N THR A 378 -12.63 -17.51 7.92
CA THR A 378 -11.57 -16.61 7.43
C THR A 378 -11.29 -16.85 5.94
N TYR A 379 -11.22 -18.11 5.52
CA TYR A 379 -11.03 -18.47 4.10
C TYR A 379 -12.21 -18.01 3.23
N ALA A 380 -13.45 -18.18 3.70
CA ALA A 380 -14.63 -17.67 3.00
C ALA A 380 -14.60 -16.15 2.87
N ALA A 381 -14.18 -15.43 3.91
CA ALA A 381 -14.06 -13.97 3.88
C ALA A 381 -12.96 -13.50 2.90
N VAL A 382 -11.78 -14.13 2.93
CA VAL A 382 -10.69 -13.86 1.97
C VAL A 382 -11.19 -14.06 0.54
N THR A 383 -11.85 -15.19 0.27
CA THR A 383 -12.40 -15.49 -1.07
C THR A 383 -13.44 -14.47 -1.50
N ALA A 384 -14.36 -14.10 -0.61
CA ALA A 384 -15.40 -13.11 -0.93
C ALA A 384 -14.82 -11.72 -1.25
N ILE A 385 -13.80 -11.26 -0.49
CA ILE A 385 -13.11 -9.99 -0.77
C ILE A 385 -12.39 -10.08 -2.12
N THR A 386 -11.70 -11.20 -2.39
CA THR A 386 -10.99 -11.41 -3.66
C THR A 386 -11.93 -11.39 -4.85
N VAL A 387 -13.06 -12.09 -4.76
CA VAL A 387 -14.09 -12.09 -5.82
C VAL A 387 -14.64 -10.68 -6.03
N GLY A 388 -15.01 -9.97 -4.97
CA GLY A 388 -15.50 -8.58 -5.07
C GLY A 388 -14.46 -7.64 -5.70
N ALA A 389 -13.18 -7.75 -5.30
CA ALA A 389 -12.10 -6.98 -5.90
C ALA A 389 -11.87 -7.33 -7.38
N THR A 390 -11.98 -8.61 -7.75
CA THR A 390 -11.89 -9.05 -9.14
C THR A 390 -13.00 -8.46 -10.01
N LEU A 391 -14.24 -8.50 -9.52
CA LEU A 391 -15.36 -7.89 -10.21
C LEU A 391 -15.19 -6.36 -10.36
N LEU A 392 -14.71 -5.67 -9.33
CA LEU A 392 -14.40 -4.25 -9.42
C LEU A 392 -13.29 -3.96 -10.44
N ALA A 393 -12.25 -4.81 -10.51
CA ALA A 393 -11.17 -4.63 -11.48
C ALA A 393 -11.66 -4.82 -12.92
N LEU A 394 -12.55 -5.79 -13.16
CA LEU A 394 -13.07 -6.10 -14.49
C LEU A 394 -14.11 -5.11 -14.99
N PHE A 395 -15.04 -4.67 -14.13
CA PHE A 395 -16.21 -3.91 -14.54
C PHE A 395 -16.18 -2.41 -14.21
N ALA A 396 -15.22 -1.96 -13.40
CA ALA A 396 -15.04 -0.55 -13.05
C ALA A 396 -13.56 -0.16 -13.22
N PRO A 397 -13.01 -0.15 -14.45
CA PRO A 397 -11.60 0.17 -14.67
C PRO A 397 -11.33 1.63 -14.24
N GLN A 398 -10.22 1.82 -13.51
CA GLN A 398 -9.76 3.12 -13.03
C GLN A 398 -8.24 3.08 -12.88
N SER A 399 -7.56 4.24 -12.90
CA SER A 399 -6.12 4.27 -12.67
C SER A 399 -5.76 3.70 -11.30
N ILE A 400 -4.62 3.03 -11.21
CA ILE A 400 -4.11 2.47 -9.96
C ILE A 400 -3.90 3.58 -8.93
N PHE A 401 -3.38 4.73 -9.40
CA PHE A 401 -3.10 5.89 -8.56
C PHE A 401 -4.35 6.43 -7.86
N LEU A 402 -5.40 6.73 -8.60
CA LEU A 402 -6.63 7.31 -8.05
C LEU A 402 -7.39 6.33 -7.14
N ARG A 403 -7.50 5.06 -7.57
CA ARG A 403 -8.23 4.03 -6.80
C ARG A 403 -7.59 3.77 -5.44
N VAL A 404 -6.26 3.72 -5.39
CA VAL A 404 -5.54 3.52 -4.13
C VAL A 404 -5.66 4.73 -3.23
N LEU A 405 -5.52 5.95 -3.76
CA LEU A 405 -5.67 7.18 -2.99
C LEU A 405 -7.06 7.33 -2.39
N PHE A 406 -8.13 7.03 -3.16
CA PHE A 406 -9.50 7.03 -2.62
C PHE A 406 -9.61 6.10 -1.40
N ALA A 407 -9.22 4.83 -1.53
CA ALA A 407 -9.28 3.86 -0.44
C ALA A 407 -8.42 4.28 0.77
N TRP A 408 -7.24 4.87 0.49
CA TRP A 408 -6.33 5.37 1.51
C TRP A 408 -6.94 6.51 2.33
N HIS A 409 -7.56 7.49 1.66
CA HIS A 409 -8.16 8.65 2.33
C HIS A 409 -9.45 8.28 3.05
N ALA A 410 -10.27 7.40 2.48
CA ALA A 410 -11.48 6.90 3.14
C ALA A 410 -11.18 6.17 4.45
N LEU A 411 -10.18 5.29 4.47
CA LEU A 411 -9.68 4.66 5.70
C LEU A 411 -9.04 5.66 6.64
N GLY A 412 -8.20 6.56 6.09
CA GLY A 412 -7.51 7.59 6.84
C GLY A 412 -8.46 8.50 7.58
N ALA A 413 -9.47 9.04 6.92
CA ALA A 413 -10.48 9.90 7.53
C ALA A 413 -11.36 9.17 8.55
N SER A 414 -11.60 7.87 8.34
CA SER A 414 -12.46 7.08 9.24
C SER A 414 -11.73 6.57 10.48
N LEU A 415 -10.48 6.16 10.37
CA LEU A 415 -9.77 5.46 11.45
C LEU A 415 -8.62 6.28 12.07
N ALA A 416 -7.88 7.08 11.28
CA ALA A 416 -6.71 7.78 11.80
C ALA A 416 -7.04 8.74 12.97
N PRO A 417 -8.16 9.51 12.99
CA PRO A 417 -8.52 10.34 14.14
C PRO A 417 -8.65 9.54 15.43
N LEU A 418 -9.21 8.33 15.36
CA LEU A 418 -9.33 7.44 16.52
C LEU A 418 -7.96 6.94 16.98
N VAL A 419 -7.07 6.61 16.04
CA VAL A 419 -5.68 6.22 16.36
C VAL A 419 -4.93 7.38 17.01
N TYR A 420 -5.04 8.59 16.48
CA TYR A 420 -4.42 9.76 17.07
C TYR A 420 -4.90 10.02 18.51
N MET A 421 -6.21 9.89 18.77
CA MET A 421 -6.73 10.02 20.14
C MET A 421 -6.18 8.92 21.04
N ALA A 422 -6.15 7.68 20.62
CA ALA A 422 -5.58 6.56 21.40
C ALA A 422 -4.09 6.79 21.71
N VAL A 423 -3.32 7.27 20.75
CA VAL A 423 -1.88 7.61 20.92
C VAL A 423 -1.66 8.78 21.88
N LEU A 424 -2.63 9.70 21.97
CA LEU A 424 -2.63 10.81 22.94
C LEU A 424 -3.11 10.39 24.34
N GLY A 425 -3.40 9.10 24.58
CA GLY A 425 -3.93 8.62 25.84
C GLY A 425 -5.39 9.05 26.08
N ARG A 426 -6.14 9.27 25.01
CA ARG A 426 -7.55 9.67 25.07
C ARG A 426 -8.42 8.59 24.45
N GLN A 427 -9.56 8.32 25.05
CA GLN A 427 -10.57 7.43 24.51
C GLN A 427 -11.73 8.24 23.94
N VAL A 428 -12.12 7.95 22.70
CA VAL A 428 -13.31 8.53 22.08
C VAL A 428 -14.53 7.74 22.51
N ARG A 429 -15.58 8.42 22.98
CA ARG A 429 -16.85 7.80 23.36
C ARG A 429 -17.45 7.07 22.16
N SER A 430 -18.07 5.91 22.38
CA SER A 430 -18.52 5.00 21.31
C SER A 430 -19.46 5.65 20.28
N GLY A 431 -20.37 6.54 20.71
CA GLY A 431 -21.24 7.28 19.78
C GLY A 431 -20.47 8.27 18.88
N TYR A 432 -19.48 8.97 19.43
CA TYR A 432 -18.61 9.84 18.64
C TYR A 432 -17.66 9.06 17.73
N ALA A 433 -17.16 7.91 18.18
CA ALA A 433 -16.36 7.02 17.34
C ALA A 433 -17.17 6.51 16.13
N LEU A 434 -18.44 6.15 16.35
CA LEU A 434 -19.36 5.80 15.26
C LEU A 434 -19.55 6.98 14.28
N ALA A 435 -19.74 8.20 14.80
CA ALA A 435 -19.85 9.39 13.96
C ALA A 435 -18.58 9.66 13.16
N VAL A 436 -17.38 9.51 13.74
CA VAL A 436 -16.08 9.61 13.05
C VAL A 436 -16.03 8.64 11.87
N LEU A 437 -16.38 7.37 12.10
CA LEU A 437 -16.36 6.33 11.06
C LEU A 437 -17.29 6.66 9.89
N ILE A 438 -18.56 6.97 10.20
CA ILE A 438 -19.57 7.25 9.17
C ILE A 438 -19.25 8.54 8.43
N CYS A 439 -18.97 9.63 9.13
CA CYS A 439 -18.66 10.92 8.51
C CYS A 439 -17.39 10.84 7.66
N GLY A 440 -16.33 10.17 8.16
CA GLY A 440 -15.06 10.03 7.43
C GLY A 440 -15.24 9.33 6.10
N PHE A 441 -15.93 8.20 6.11
CA PHE A 441 -16.21 7.45 4.89
C PHE A 441 -17.17 8.21 3.96
N THR A 442 -18.30 8.68 4.47
CA THR A 442 -19.34 9.33 3.65
C THR A 442 -18.82 10.62 3.01
N PHE A 443 -18.14 11.48 3.76
CA PHE A 443 -17.59 12.72 3.20
C PHE A 443 -16.50 12.45 2.16
N THR A 444 -15.65 11.45 2.35
CA THR A 444 -14.68 11.06 1.31
C THR A 444 -15.39 10.60 0.04
N VAL A 445 -16.41 9.74 0.15
CA VAL A 445 -17.20 9.26 -1.01
C VAL A 445 -17.91 10.42 -1.73
N VAL A 446 -18.54 11.32 -0.98
CA VAL A 446 -19.26 12.47 -1.55
C VAL A 446 -18.33 13.44 -2.24
N LEU A 447 -17.16 13.73 -1.64
CA LEU A 447 -16.20 14.65 -2.24
C LEU A 447 -15.47 14.04 -3.42
N HIS A 448 -15.26 12.72 -3.43
CA HIS A 448 -14.70 12.00 -4.58
C HIS A 448 -15.57 12.07 -5.84
N GLN A 449 -16.87 12.31 -5.69
CA GLN A 449 -17.80 12.49 -6.81
C GLN A 449 -17.87 13.95 -7.32
N ARG A 450 -17.13 14.88 -6.69
CA ARG A 450 -17.06 16.27 -7.13
C ARG A 450 -15.95 16.44 -8.16
N PRO A 451 -16.00 17.52 -8.97
CA PRO A 451 -14.90 17.86 -9.85
C PRO A 451 -13.57 17.95 -9.10
N ASP A 452 -12.51 17.49 -9.73
CA ASP A 452 -11.17 17.50 -9.16
C ASP A 452 -10.75 18.92 -8.78
N THR A 453 -10.14 19.03 -7.61
CA THR A 453 -9.50 20.26 -7.16
C THR A 453 -7.98 20.10 -7.26
N PRO A 454 -7.22 21.21 -7.37
CA PRO A 454 -5.76 21.11 -7.43
C PRO A 454 -5.19 20.25 -6.29
N GLY A 455 -4.59 19.11 -6.64
CA GLY A 455 -4.11 18.11 -5.67
C GLY A 455 -5.21 17.40 -4.87
N ASP A 456 -6.47 17.49 -5.28
CA ASP A 456 -7.66 16.89 -4.64
C ASP A 456 -7.76 17.19 -3.14
N TRP A 457 -7.32 18.37 -2.73
CA TRP A 457 -7.24 18.73 -1.31
C TRP A 457 -8.59 18.66 -0.58
N LEU A 458 -9.71 18.92 -1.28
CA LEU A 458 -11.05 18.80 -0.67
C LEU A 458 -11.34 17.36 -0.25
N GLU A 459 -11.16 16.40 -1.15
CA GLU A 459 -11.38 14.98 -0.87
C GLU A 459 -10.39 14.45 0.18
N ARG A 460 -9.13 14.86 0.06
CA ARG A 460 -8.04 14.27 0.83
C ARG A 460 -7.90 14.82 2.25
N LEU A 461 -8.28 16.09 2.48
CA LEU A 461 -8.04 16.76 3.75
C LEU A 461 -9.33 17.04 4.53
N VAL A 462 -10.40 17.51 3.87
CA VAL A 462 -11.62 17.97 4.56
C VAL A 462 -12.27 16.87 5.39
N PRO A 463 -12.48 15.62 4.89
CA PRO A 463 -13.04 14.54 5.70
C PRO A 463 -12.22 14.27 6.95
N PHE A 464 -10.89 14.29 6.84
CA PHE A 464 -9.99 14.08 7.98
C PHE A 464 -10.11 15.19 9.04
N ILE A 465 -10.16 16.47 8.64
CA ILE A 465 -10.31 17.59 9.57
C ILE A 465 -11.64 17.49 10.32
N VAL A 466 -12.74 17.27 9.61
CA VAL A 466 -14.07 17.15 10.21
C VAL A 466 -14.10 16.02 11.24
N THR A 467 -13.59 14.84 10.87
CA THR A 467 -13.58 13.68 11.78
C THR A 467 -12.60 13.84 12.93
N MET A 468 -11.51 14.57 12.76
CA MET A 468 -10.62 14.90 13.85
C MET A 468 -11.31 15.84 14.85
N CYS A 469 -12.05 16.84 14.41
CA CYS A 469 -12.85 17.70 15.28
C CYS A 469 -13.89 16.89 16.07
N ILE A 470 -14.60 15.96 15.42
CA ILE A 470 -15.57 15.06 16.09
C ILE A 470 -14.86 14.18 17.13
N ALA A 471 -13.70 13.61 16.79
CA ALA A 471 -12.94 12.76 17.69
C ALA A 471 -12.45 13.53 18.91
N ILE A 472 -11.97 14.76 18.75
CA ILE A 472 -11.52 15.64 19.84
C ILE A 472 -12.71 15.96 20.75
N ALA A 473 -13.85 16.38 20.21
CA ALA A 473 -15.06 16.72 20.96
C ALA A 473 -15.61 15.53 21.77
N GLY A 474 -15.53 14.32 21.21
CA GLY A 474 -15.98 13.09 21.86
C GLY A 474 -14.95 12.44 22.79
N SER A 475 -13.72 12.95 22.85
CA SER A 475 -12.64 12.29 23.58
C SER A 475 -12.61 12.66 25.06
N ARG A 476 -12.22 11.69 25.91
CA ARG A 476 -11.91 11.88 27.33
C ARG A 476 -10.53 11.31 27.63
N ARG A 477 -9.83 11.87 28.62
CA ARG A 477 -8.58 11.27 29.10
C ARG A 477 -8.88 9.89 29.68
N ILE A 478 -8.01 8.96 29.40
CA ILE A 478 -8.00 7.68 30.13
C ILE A 478 -7.35 8.03 31.46
N ASP A 479 -8.13 8.11 32.55
CA ASP A 479 -7.59 8.36 33.90
C ASP A 479 -6.56 7.28 34.18
N GLY A 480 -5.31 7.71 34.27
CA GLY A 480 -4.18 6.81 34.49
C GLY A 480 -4.25 6.17 35.86
N LYS A 481 -4.55 4.91 35.90
CA LYS A 481 -3.89 4.02 36.83
C LYS A 481 -2.74 3.40 36.05
N HIS A 482 -1.56 3.88 36.35
CA HIS A 482 -0.25 3.25 36.24
C HIS A 482 0.79 4.22 35.64
N ASP A 483 1.52 4.85 36.57
CA ASP A 483 2.92 5.19 36.37
C ASP A 483 3.79 3.96 36.10
#